data_e11a96c4c044f419e3f3deffdf0e091c
#
_entry.id   e11a96c4c044f419e3f3deffdf0e091c
#
_cell.length_a   1.000
_cell.length_b   1.000
_cell.length_c   1.000
_cell.angle_alpha   90.00
_cell.angle_beta   90.00
_cell.angle_gamma   90.00
#
_symmetry.space_group_name_H-M   'P 1'
#
loop_
_entity.id
_entity.type
_entity.pdbx_description
1 polymer ?
#
loop_
_entity_poly.entity_id
_entity_poly.type
_entity_poly.pdbx_seq_one_letter_code
_entity_poly.pdbx_strand_id
1 'polypeptide(L)'
;FTVYIENRIMEELEGKEISDMLSLIEFQELESEMEVISAGAHPEDTKLKLSLDGRSPDDGMTSVAYVKGAYFLKTIEKRVGRANFDVFLKRYFREFVFQTITTEQFEKFLNERLLNPMRIRFNTKEWLYEEGLPKNCVKIESKRFDMIQQYVDLVVDGKNIFKRNYVDGKKLQVKSRD
;
A
#
# COMPACT_ATOMS: atom_id res chain seq x y z
N PHE A 1 7.79 -5.95 -2.17
CA PHE A 1 7.17 -6.76 -3.25
C PHE A 1 6.11 -7.71 -2.70
N THR A 2 6.34 -8.41 -1.60
CA THR A 2 5.46 -9.47 -1.07
C THR A 2 4.02 -8.97 -0.90
N VAL A 3 3.80 -7.94 -0.11
CA VAL A 3 2.45 -7.35 0.12
C VAL A 3 1.82 -6.83 -1.18
N TYR A 4 2.61 -6.22 -2.08
CA TYR A 4 2.09 -5.79 -3.37
C TYR A 4 1.56 -6.96 -4.21
N ILE A 5 2.31 -8.08 -4.27
CA ILE A 5 1.88 -9.28 -5.01
C ILE A 5 0.70 -9.97 -4.31
N GLU A 6 0.71 -10.03 -2.99
CA GLU A 6 -0.40 -10.54 -2.19
C GLU A 6 -1.71 -9.79 -2.50
N ASN A 7 -1.68 -8.47 -2.47
CA ASN A 7 -2.85 -7.66 -2.81
C ASN A 7 -3.31 -7.91 -4.27
N ARG A 8 -2.39 -8.16 -5.21
CA ARG A 8 -2.72 -8.53 -6.60
C ARG A 8 -3.37 -9.91 -6.71
N ILE A 9 -2.92 -10.87 -5.89
CA ILE A 9 -3.53 -12.20 -5.78
C ILE A 9 -4.93 -12.09 -5.17
N MET A 10 -5.08 -11.31 -4.10
CA MET A 10 -6.39 -11.08 -3.48
C MET A 10 -7.37 -10.39 -4.43
N GLU A 11 -6.89 -9.46 -5.26
CA GLU A 11 -7.72 -8.82 -6.30
C GLU A 11 -8.25 -9.84 -7.31
N GLU A 12 -7.43 -10.82 -7.71
CA GLU A 12 -7.82 -11.86 -8.66
C GLU A 12 -8.79 -12.88 -8.04
N LEU A 13 -8.57 -13.26 -6.78
CA LEU A 13 -9.36 -14.29 -6.09
C LEU A 13 -10.70 -13.77 -5.55
N GLU A 14 -10.67 -12.61 -4.90
CA GLU A 14 -11.80 -12.07 -4.12
C GLU A 14 -12.39 -10.79 -4.75
N GLY A 15 -11.75 -10.30 -5.79
CA GLY A 15 -12.12 -9.06 -6.49
C GLY A 15 -11.51 -7.81 -5.90
N LYS A 16 -11.51 -6.77 -6.73
CA LYS A 16 -10.86 -5.50 -6.42
C LYS A 16 -11.35 -4.85 -5.12
N GLU A 17 -12.64 -4.92 -4.84
CA GLU A 17 -13.22 -4.27 -3.65
C GLU A 17 -12.67 -4.85 -2.34
N ILE A 18 -12.53 -6.17 -2.25
CA ILE A 18 -11.95 -6.84 -1.08
C ILE A 18 -10.47 -6.53 -0.96
N SER A 19 -9.73 -6.58 -2.07
CA SER A 19 -8.31 -6.22 -2.09
C SER A 19 -8.08 -4.76 -1.68
N ASP A 20 -8.92 -3.82 -2.12
CA ASP A 20 -8.85 -2.42 -1.71
C ASP A 20 -9.15 -2.25 -0.20
N MET A 21 -10.11 -2.99 0.34
CA MET A 21 -10.40 -2.96 1.79
C MET A 21 -9.21 -3.44 2.62
N LEU A 22 -8.60 -4.57 2.24
CA LEU A 22 -7.39 -5.08 2.91
C LEU A 22 -6.25 -4.07 2.84
N SER A 23 -6.01 -3.50 1.66
CA SER A 23 -4.99 -2.48 1.47
C SER A 23 -5.21 -1.24 2.32
N LEU A 24 -6.47 -0.83 2.54
CA LEU A 24 -6.81 0.31 3.40
C LEU A 24 -6.53 0.01 4.88
N ILE A 25 -6.83 -1.21 5.36
CA ILE A 25 -6.50 -1.63 6.73
C ILE A 25 -4.99 -1.59 6.92
N GLU A 26 -4.23 -2.23 6.02
CA GLU A 26 -2.77 -2.21 6.05
C GLU A 26 -2.20 -0.79 6.06
N PHE A 27 -2.82 0.12 5.30
CA PHE A 27 -2.38 1.52 5.22
C PHE A 27 -2.62 2.27 6.53
N GLN A 28 -3.78 2.07 7.17
CA GLN A 28 -4.08 2.68 8.47
C GLN A 28 -3.14 2.18 9.58
N GLU A 29 -2.80 0.89 9.55
CA GLU A 29 -1.81 0.31 10.44
C GLU A 29 -0.43 0.93 10.20
N LEU A 30 -0.02 1.09 8.94
CA LEU A 30 1.22 1.77 8.57
C LEU A 30 1.24 3.22 9.08
N GLU A 31 0.18 4.00 8.85
CA GLU A 31 0.11 5.40 9.32
C GLU A 31 0.30 5.48 10.83
N SER A 32 -0.42 4.63 11.59
CA SER A 32 -0.31 4.58 13.05
C SER A 32 1.09 4.18 13.52
N GLU A 33 1.71 3.19 12.89
CA GLU A 33 3.08 2.78 13.21
C GLU A 33 4.10 3.85 12.88
N MET A 34 3.94 4.52 11.74
CA MET A 34 4.83 5.62 11.33
C MET A 34 4.75 6.82 12.27
N GLU A 35 3.58 7.12 12.83
CA GLU A 35 3.43 8.14 13.87
C GLU A 35 4.25 7.78 15.11
N VAL A 36 4.16 6.52 15.57
CA VAL A 36 4.91 6.03 16.73
C VAL A 36 6.42 6.07 16.45
N ILE A 37 6.87 5.60 15.28
CA ILE A 37 8.28 5.63 14.90
C ILE A 37 8.79 7.08 14.81
N SER A 38 8.03 7.98 14.18
CA SER A 38 8.42 9.39 14.01
C SER A 38 8.53 10.14 15.34
N ALA A 39 7.76 9.74 16.36
CA ALA A 39 7.85 10.29 17.72
C ALA A 39 8.91 9.60 18.57
N GLY A 40 9.51 8.51 18.10
CA GLY A 40 10.47 7.68 18.83
C GLY A 40 11.93 8.15 18.68
N ALA A 41 12.87 7.28 19.05
CA ALA A 41 14.30 7.56 19.02
C ALA A 41 14.91 7.52 17.61
N HIS A 42 14.25 6.87 16.67
CA HIS A 42 14.73 6.60 15.31
C HIS A 42 13.67 6.96 14.25
N PRO A 43 13.31 8.25 14.05
CA PRO A 43 12.33 8.65 13.04
C PRO A 43 12.77 8.30 11.61
N GLU A 44 14.07 8.12 11.39
CA GLU A 44 14.65 7.66 10.12
C GLU A 44 14.21 6.25 9.72
N ASP A 45 13.69 5.45 10.65
CA ASP A 45 13.19 4.09 10.35
C ASP A 45 11.87 4.09 9.57
N THR A 46 11.29 5.26 9.33
CA THR A 46 10.20 5.44 8.36
C THR A 46 10.67 5.44 6.90
N LYS A 47 11.99 5.40 6.63
CA LYS A 47 12.56 5.25 5.28
C LYS A 47 12.45 3.81 4.77
N LEU A 48 12.28 3.62 3.45
CA LEU A 48 12.38 2.27 2.86
C LEU A 48 13.81 1.74 2.86
N LYS A 49 14.79 2.62 2.66
CA LYS A 49 16.21 2.29 2.82
C LYS A 49 16.61 2.54 4.26
N LEU A 50 16.57 1.49 5.07
CA LEU A 50 17.03 1.54 6.45
C LEU A 50 18.56 1.55 6.57
N SER A 51 19.08 2.18 7.63
CA SER A 51 20.42 2.00 8.15
C SER A 51 20.30 1.50 9.57
N LEU A 52 20.78 0.28 9.81
CA LEU A 52 20.77 -0.37 11.12
C LEU A 52 22.18 -0.47 11.70
N ASP A 53 23.08 0.48 11.35
CA ASP A 53 24.47 0.47 11.81
C ASP A 53 24.52 0.52 13.35
N GLY A 54 25.09 -0.53 13.95
CA GLY A 54 25.20 -0.68 15.40
C GLY A 54 23.89 -1.09 16.12
N ARG A 55 22.85 -1.46 15.38
CA ARG A 55 21.55 -1.89 15.90
C ARG A 55 21.24 -3.35 15.54
N SER A 56 20.29 -3.95 16.22
CA SER A 56 19.79 -5.28 15.87
C SER A 56 19.08 -5.25 14.51
N PRO A 57 19.28 -6.26 13.65
CA PRO A 57 18.47 -6.42 12.44
C PRO A 57 16.96 -6.46 12.70
N ASP A 58 16.55 -6.96 13.87
CA ASP A 58 15.15 -7.05 14.29
C ASP A 58 14.51 -5.66 14.53
N ASP A 59 15.31 -4.64 14.84
CA ASP A 59 14.82 -3.26 15.02
C ASP A 59 14.26 -2.69 13.72
N GLY A 60 14.65 -3.23 12.57
CA GLY A 60 14.14 -2.85 11.25
C GLY A 60 12.90 -3.62 10.78
N MET A 61 12.41 -4.57 11.58
CA MET A 61 11.23 -5.37 11.24
C MET A 61 9.93 -4.65 11.61
N THR A 62 9.56 -3.69 10.75
CA THR A 62 8.35 -2.87 10.87
C THR A 62 7.46 -3.05 9.63
N SER A 63 6.22 -2.58 9.67
CA SER A 63 5.32 -2.58 8.50
C SER A 63 5.82 -1.65 7.38
N VAL A 64 6.75 -0.73 7.66
CA VAL A 64 7.27 0.25 6.69
C VAL A 64 7.84 -0.45 5.46
N ALA A 65 8.74 -1.42 5.62
CA ALA A 65 9.34 -2.12 4.50
C ALA A 65 8.30 -2.86 3.63
N TYR A 66 7.25 -3.37 4.26
CA TYR A 66 6.20 -4.15 3.63
C TYR A 66 5.13 -3.26 2.99
N VAL A 67 4.46 -2.45 3.78
CA VAL A 67 3.28 -1.68 3.34
C VAL A 67 3.68 -0.41 2.59
N LYS A 68 4.60 0.42 3.11
CA LYS A 68 5.11 1.58 2.36
C LYS A 68 5.75 1.11 1.05
N GLY A 69 6.49 -0.02 1.06
CA GLY A 69 7.04 -0.62 -0.14
C GLY A 69 5.98 -1.06 -1.15
N ALA A 70 4.86 -1.64 -0.70
CA ALA A 70 3.73 -1.99 -1.56
C ALA A 70 3.07 -0.75 -2.17
N TYR A 71 2.85 0.31 -1.37
CA TYR A 71 2.29 1.58 -1.84
C TYR A 71 3.20 2.32 -2.81
N PHE A 72 4.52 2.22 -2.63
CA PHE A 72 5.49 2.69 -3.63
C PHE A 72 5.24 2.02 -5.00
N LEU A 73 5.13 0.69 -5.03
CA LEU A 73 4.87 -0.05 -6.26
C LEU A 73 3.49 0.24 -6.85
N LYS A 74 2.44 0.34 -6.01
CA LYS A 74 1.08 0.74 -6.44
C LYS A 74 1.06 2.14 -7.04
N THR A 75 1.83 3.08 -6.46
CA THR A 75 1.93 4.44 -6.97
C THR A 75 2.60 4.49 -8.33
N ILE A 76 3.65 3.69 -8.55
CA ILE A 76 4.29 3.55 -9.86
C ILE A 76 3.33 2.90 -10.85
N GLU A 77 2.68 1.80 -10.48
CA GLU A 77 1.68 1.12 -11.32
C GLU A 77 0.59 2.09 -11.80
N LYS A 78 0.05 2.92 -10.89
CA LYS A 78 -0.94 3.93 -11.24
C LYS A 78 -0.42 4.95 -12.27
N ARG A 79 0.88 5.28 -12.24
CA ARG A 79 1.52 6.23 -13.15
C ARG A 79 1.80 5.66 -14.53
N VAL A 80 2.24 4.41 -14.59
CA VAL A 80 2.67 3.76 -15.85
C VAL A 80 1.58 2.88 -16.45
N GLY A 81 0.54 2.56 -15.69
CA GLY A 81 -0.51 1.62 -16.04
C GLY A 81 -0.11 0.16 -15.77
N ARG A 82 -1.10 -0.65 -15.40
CA ARG A 82 -0.92 -2.05 -14.98
C ARG A 82 -0.17 -2.89 -16.01
N ALA A 83 -0.55 -2.83 -17.27
CA ALA A 83 0.06 -3.63 -18.34
C ALA A 83 1.57 -3.38 -18.46
N ASN A 84 1.99 -2.12 -18.43
CA ASN A 84 3.40 -1.74 -18.50
C ASN A 84 4.16 -2.17 -17.23
N PHE A 85 3.51 -2.04 -16.09
CA PHE A 85 4.10 -2.45 -14.81
C PHE A 85 4.27 -3.97 -14.72
N ASP A 86 3.32 -4.75 -15.23
CA ASP A 86 3.41 -6.21 -15.30
C ASP A 86 4.56 -6.67 -16.20
N VAL A 87 4.79 -6.01 -17.32
CA VAL A 87 5.95 -6.27 -18.20
C VAL A 87 7.25 -5.97 -17.44
N PHE A 88 7.31 -4.85 -16.73
CA PHE A 88 8.46 -4.50 -15.89
C PHE A 88 8.72 -5.55 -14.80
N LEU A 89 7.69 -5.96 -14.05
CA LEU A 89 7.82 -6.96 -12.99
C LEU A 89 8.33 -8.31 -13.53
N LYS A 90 7.77 -8.79 -14.64
CA LYS A 90 8.25 -10.02 -15.28
C LYS A 90 9.71 -9.94 -15.67
N ARG A 91 10.15 -8.76 -16.17
CA ARG A 91 11.55 -8.52 -16.52
C ARG A 91 12.44 -8.47 -15.28
N TYR A 92 11.99 -7.76 -14.24
CA TYR A 92 12.70 -7.67 -12.96
C TYR A 92 12.95 -9.05 -12.35
N PHE A 93 11.92 -9.88 -12.22
CA PHE A 93 12.06 -11.21 -11.64
C PHE A 93 12.90 -12.17 -12.51
N ARG A 94 12.95 -11.98 -13.81
CA ARG A 94 13.84 -12.76 -14.69
C ARG A 94 15.30 -12.33 -14.56
N GLU A 95 15.54 -11.02 -14.49
CA GLU A 95 16.91 -10.47 -14.42
C GLU A 95 17.58 -10.85 -13.11
N PHE A 96 16.84 -10.83 -12.01
CA PHE A 96 17.39 -11.01 -10.66
C PHE A 96 17.00 -12.35 -10.02
N VAL A 97 16.65 -13.35 -10.82
CA VAL A 97 16.29 -14.67 -10.31
C VAL A 97 17.45 -15.29 -9.52
N PHE A 98 17.16 -15.72 -8.28
CA PHE A 98 18.13 -16.25 -7.32
C PHE A 98 19.32 -15.32 -7.00
N GLN A 99 19.12 -14.01 -7.15
CA GLN A 99 20.14 -13.02 -6.81
C GLN A 99 19.64 -12.12 -5.68
N THR A 100 20.59 -11.63 -4.87
CA THR A 100 20.36 -10.53 -3.93
C THR A 100 20.75 -9.23 -4.62
N ILE A 101 19.91 -8.20 -4.48
CA ILE A 101 20.18 -6.87 -5.04
C ILE A 101 20.06 -5.80 -3.97
N THR A 102 20.74 -4.67 -4.19
CA THR A 102 20.63 -3.50 -3.33
C THR A 102 19.48 -2.59 -3.76
N THR A 103 19.09 -1.67 -2.89
CA THR A 103 18.11 -0.62 -3.19
C THR A 103 18.53 0.21 -4.40
N GLU A 104 19.82 0.54 -4.52
CA GLU A 104 20.39 1.33 -5.62
C GLU A 104 20.31 0.57 -6.95
N GLN A 105 20.55 -0.73 -6.94
CA GLN A 105 20.42 -1.58 -8.13
C GLN A 105 18.96 -1.65 -8.57
N PHE A 106 18.02 -1.79 -7.63
CA PHE A 106 16.60 -1.74 -7.91
C PHE A 106 16.19 -0.39 -8.49
N GLU A 107 16.58 0.74 -7.85
CA GLU A 107 16.27 2.09 -8.31
C GLU A 107 16.78 2.34 -9.73
N LYS A 108 18.04 1.95 -9.99
CA LYS A 108 18.63 2.04 -11.33
C LYS A 108 17.84 1.24 -12.35
N PHE A 109 17.51 -0.01 -12.04
CA PHE A 109 16.73 -0.87 -12.94
C PHE A 109 15.34 -0.31 -13.22
N LEU A 110 14.64 0.19 -12.19
CA LEU A 110 13.34 0.84 -12.33
C LEU A 110 13.40 2.05 -13.27
N ASN A 111 14.38 2.92 -13.07
CA ASN A 111 14.56 4.10 -13.90
C ASN A 111 14.89 3.72 -15.35
N GLU A 112 15.86 2.84 -15.58
CA GLU A 112 16.34 2.48 -16.92
C GLU A 112 15.34 1.62 -17.71
N ARG A 113 14.57 0.77 -17.04
CA ARG A 113 13.71 -0.23 -17.71
C ARG A 113 12.22 0.14 -17.73
N LEU A 114 11.80 1.14 -16.94
CA LEU A 114 10.40 1.54 -16.89
C LEU A 114 10.24 3.06 -17.02
N LEU A 115 10.76 3.84 -16.08
CA LEU A 115 10.41 5.26 -15.97
C LEU A 115 10.98 6.09 -17.13
N ASN A 116 12.27 5.97 -17.41
CA ASN A 116 12.94 6.72 -18.47
C ASN A 116 12.41 6.38 -19.89
N PRO A 117 12.25 5.09 -20.28
CA PRO A 117 11.66 4.75 -21.56
C PRO A 117 10.25 5.29 -21.77
N MET A 118 9.46 5.35 -20.71
CA MET A 118 8.11 5.90 -20.73
C MET A 118 8.06 7.42 -20.53
N ARG A 119 9.21 8.07 -20.31
CA ARG A 119 9.33 9.51 -20.01
C ARG A 119 8.51 9.94 -18.79
N ILE A 120 8.37 9.05 -17.81
CA ILE A 120 7.66 9.31 -16.57
C ILE A 120 8.62 9.98 -15.58
N ARG A 121 8.26 11.18 -15.11
CA ARG A 121 8.94 11.84 -14.01
C ARG A 121 8.35 11.30 -12.70
N PHE A 122 9.19 10.59 -11.94
CA PHE A 122 8.82 10.02 -10.64
C PHE A 122 10.02 10.17 -9.70
N ASN A 123 9.79 10.78 -8.53
CA ASN A 123 10.84 11.00 -7.53
C ASN A 123 11.00 9.73 -6.68
N THR A 124 11.84 8.79 -7.15
CA THR A 124 12.16 7.56 -6.43
C THR A 124 12.87 7.82 -5.11
N LYS A 125 13.67 8.90 -5.05
CA LYS A 125 14.46 9.25 -3.86
C LYS A 125 13.58 9.60 -2.67
N GLU A 126 12.50 10.33 -2.88
CA GLU A 126 11.53 10.68 -1.84
C GLU A 126 10.94 9.42 -1.19
N TRP A 127 10.66 8.38 -1.99
CA TRP A 127 10.15 7.11 -1.48
C TRP A 127 11.18 6.27 -0.73
N LEU A 128 12.41 6.22 -1.26
CA LEU A 128 13.43 5.28 -0.79
C LEU A 128 14.23 5.83 0.40
N TYR A 129 14.54 7.14 0.38
CA TYR A 129 15.53 7.73 1.29
C TYR A 129 14.97 8.82 2.20
N GLU A 130 13.73 9.26 2.02
CA GLU A 130 13.12 10.28 2.87
C GLU A 130 12.14 9.66 3.87
N GLU A 131 11.99 10.35 5.00
CA GLU A 131 11.10 9.94 6.08
C GLU A 131 9.63 10.18 5.69
N GLY A 132 8.74 9.45 6.35
CA GLY A 132 7.31 9.60 6.16
C GLY A 132 6.79 9.06 4.83
N LEU A 133 5.60 9.47 4.45
CA LEU A 133 4.94 9.10 3.19
C LEU A 133 4.98 10.27 2.21
N PRO A 134 5.43 10.03 0.96
CA PRO A 134 5.39 11.06 -0.08
C PRO A 134 3.96 11.53 -0.39
N LYS A 135 3.81 12.82 -0.69
CA LYS A 135 2.49 13.43 -1.02
C LYS A 135 1.83 12.82 -2.26
N ASN A 136 2.60 12.18 -3.12
CA ASN A 136 2.12 11.51 -4.31
C ASN A 136 1.71 10.06 -4.06
N CYS A 137 1.69 9.60 -2.82
CA CYS A 137 1.21 8.26 -2.47
C CYS A 137 -0.21 8.04 -2.99
N VAL A 138 -0.42 6.89 -3.63
CA VAL A 138 -1.73 6.53 -4.16
C VAL A 138 -2.73 6.43 -3.02
N LYS A 139 -3.89 7.07 -3.18
CA LYS A 139 -5.03 6.88 -2.29
C LYS A 139 -5.89 5.75 -2.84
N ILE A 140 -6.18 4.80 -1.98
CA ILE A 140 -7.13 3.72 -2.24
C ILE A 140 -8.43 4.09 -1.54
N GLU A 141 -9.56 3.91 -2.21
CA GLU A 141 -10.89 4.19 -1.68
C GLU A 141 -11.72 2.91 -1.75
N SER A 142 -12.55 2.68 -0.75
CA SER A 142 -13.48 1.56 -0.73
C SER A 142 -14.88 2.05 -0.36
N LYS A 143 -15.79 1.93 -1.32
CA LYS A 143 -17.22 2.26 -1.10
C LYS A 143 -17.81 1.45 0.05
N ARG A 144 -17.30 0.25 0.27
CA ARG A 144 -17.78 -0.63 1.33
C ARG A 144 -17.36 -0.13 2.70
N PHE A 145 -16.12 0.36 2.83
CA PHE A 145 -15.68 1.03 4.05
C PHE A 145 -16.45 2.32 4.32
N ASP A 146 -16.68 3.13 3.28
CA ASP A 146 -17.45 4.37 3.41
C ASP A 146 -18.87 4.06 3.93
N MET A 147 -19.51 3.00 3.42
CA MET A 147 -20.81 2.56 3.91
C MET A 147 -20.75 2.08 5.37
N ILE A 148 -19.74 1.28 5.73
CA ILE A 148 -19.55 0.80 7.10
C ILE A 148 -19.35 1.99 8.04
N GLN A 149 -18.52 2.95 7.67
CA GLN A 149 -18.27 4.14 8.48
C GLN A 149 -19.55 4.94 8.72
N GLN A 150 -20.39 5.13 7.70
CA GLN A 150 -21.68 5.77 7.87
C GLN A 150 -22.57 5.05 8.88
N TYR A 151 -22.53 3.70 8.92
CA TYR A 151 -23.27 2.94 9.95
C TYR A 151 -22.68 3.12 11.34
N VAL A 152 -21.35 3.08 11.45
CA VAL A 152 -20.67 3.33 12.72
C VAL A 152 -21.04 4.69 13.27
N ASP A 153 -21.01 5.73 12.45
CA ASP A 153 -21.37 7.10 12.83
C ASP A 153 -22.82 7.19 13.31
N LEU A 154 -23.75 6.49 12.63
CA LEU A 154 -25.16 6.43 13.05
C LEU A 154 -25.33 5.75 14.43
N VAL A 155 -24.54 4.70 14.70
CA VAL A 155 -24.58 4.00 16.00
C VAL A 155 -23.99 4.88 17.10
N VAL A 156 -22.86 5.51 16.84
CA VAL A 156 -22.19 6.43 17.79
C VAL A 156 -23.10 7.61 18.13
N ASP A 157 -23.83 8.15 17.15
CA ASP A 157 -24.83 9.21 17.34
C ASP A 157 -26.11 8.74 18.08
N GLY A 158 -26.17 7.48 18.54
CA GLY A 158 -27.33 6.90 19.23
C GLY A 158 -28.54 6.66 18.34
N LYS A 159 -28.38 6.70 17.01
CA LYS A 159 -29.44 6.43 16.04
C LYS A 159 -29.68 4.93 15.91
N ASN A 160 -30.91 4.48 16.03
CA ASN A 160 -31.27 3.06 15.92
C ASN A 160 -31.22 2.60 14.47
N ILE A 161 -30.09 1.96 14.07
CA ILE A 161 -29.86 1.45 12.72
C ILE A 161 -30.77 0.26 12.36
N PHE A 162 -31.29 -0.48 13.35
CA PHE A 162 -32.15 -1.64 13.10
C PHE A 162 -33.52 -1.28 12.58
N LYS A 163 -33.96 -0.01 12.69
CA LYS A 163 -35.21 0.48 12.13
C LYS A 163 -35.08 0.98 10.67
N ARG A 164 -33.89 1.11 10.14
CA ARG A 164 -33.64 1.57 8.77
C ARG A 164 -33.06 0.45 7.93
N ASN A 165 -33.96 -0.31 7.25
CA ASN A 165 -33.55 -1.29 6.21
C ASN A 165 -33.06 -0.61 4.92
N TYR A 166 -32.73 0.67 4.94
CA TYR A 166 -32.40 1.45 3.76
C TYR A 166 -31.28 2.45 4.04
N VAL A 167 -30.27 2.48 3.18
CA VAL A 167 -29.36 3.61 3.01
C VAL A 167 -29.66 4.20 1.63
N ASP A 168 -29.85 5.51 1.56
CA ASP A 168 -30.18 6.24 0.32
C ASP A 168 -31.32 5.63 -0.50
N GLY A 169 -32.39 5.17 0.19
CA GLY A 169 -33.58 4.62 -0.46
C GLY A 169 -33.40 3.21 -1.05
N LYS A 170 -32.25 2.60 -0.92
CA LYS A 170 -32.00 1.22 -1.36
C LYS A 170 -32.01 0.24 -0.18
N LYS A 171 -32.79 -0.84 -0.34
CA LYS A 171 -32.86 -1.93 0.65
C LYS A 171 -31.50 -2.63 0.77
N LEU A 172 -30.96 -2.69 1.99
CA LEU A 172 -29.77 -3.47 2.26
C LEU A 172 -30.08 -4.96 2.05
N GLN A 173 -29.45 -5.56 1.07
CA GLN A 173 -29.42 -7.03 0.97
C GLN A 173 -28.19 -7.52 1.75
N VAL A 174 -28.40 -7.87 3.01
CA VAL A 174 -27.45 -8.71 3.74
C VAL A 174 -27.59 -10.11 3.15
N LYS A 175 -26.68 -10.52 2.27
CA LYS A 175 -26.57 -11.93 1.91
C LYS A 175 -26.01 -12.65 3.14
N SER A 176 -26.86 -13.44 3.83
CA SER A 176 -26.38 -14.48 4.72
C SER A 176 -25.55 -15.44 3.87
N ARG A 177 -24.31 -15.68 4.24
CA ARG A 177 -23.58 -16.87 3.80
C ARG A 177 -24.10 -18.02 4.65
N ASP A 178 -24.85 -18.92 4.06
CA ASP A 178 -25.09 -20.25 4.57
C ASP A 178 -23.80 -21.08 4.46
#